data_a8ae4c2520e2d5e10f9b0131b720472e
#
_entry.id   a8ae4c2520e2d5e10f9b0131b720472e
#
_cell.length_a   1.000
_cell.length_b   1.000
_cell.length_c   1.000
_cell.angle_alpha   90.00
_cell.angle_beta   90.00
_cell.angle_gamma   90.00
#
_symmetry.space_group_name_H-M   'P 1'
#
loop_
_entity.id
_entity.type
_entity.pdbx_description
1 polymer ?
#
loop_
_entity_poly.entity_id
_entity_poly.type
_entity_poly.pdbx_seq_one_letter_code
_entity_poly.pdbx_strand_id
1 'polypeptide(L)'
;MAPPALVMASRNPGKIRELEAILQDTGVQLLSLADFPLLPEIPEEGATFAENAATKALAVARLTNHPALADDSGLMVEALGGAPGVFSARYAKARTAPGPPTDADNWGKLLDELKNVPLGERGARFVCELAMATPDGRLLRARGECAGVIAFEPQGDTGFGYDPVFWVPEYAATMAQLGPEIKNKISHRAQALAAFKDLLSALKDGLN
;
A
#
# COMPACT_ATOMS: atom_id res chain seq x y z
N MET A 1 4.38 -7.63 -31.18
CA MET A 1 4.49 -8.48 -29.98
C MET A 1 3.37 -8.07 -29.03
N ALA A 2 2.74 -9.00 -28.32
CA ALA A 2 1.77 -8.65 -27.30
C ALA A 2 2.48 -7.83 -26.18
N PRO A 3 1.79 -6.86 -25.55
CA PRO A 3 2.37 -6.11 -24.44
C PRO A 3 2.77 -7.05 -23.30
N PRO A 4 3.83 -6.75 -22.56
CA PRO A 4 4.23 -7.55 -21.41
C PRO A 4 3.10 -7.52 -20.37
N ALA A 5 2.67 -8.68 -19.90
CA ALA A 5 1.64 -8.82 -18.88
C ALA A 5 2.27 -8.78 -17.47
N LEU A 6 1.58 -8.11 -16.53
CA LEU A 6 1.97 -8.00 -15.13
C LEU A 6 0.74 -8.26 -14.25
N VAL A 7 0.81 -9.25 -13.37
CA VAL A 7 -0.28 -9.56 -12.44
C VAL A 7 -0.18 -8.66 -11.21
N MET A 8 -1.25 -7.91 -10.93
CA MET A 8 -1.36 -7.16 -9.67
C MET A 8 -1.81 -8.10 -8.55
N ALA A 9 -0.88 -8.45 -7.67
CA ALA A 9 -1.09 -9.37 -6.56
C ALA A 9 -1.80 -8.68 -5.37
N SER A 10 -2.98 -8.11 -5.62
CA SER A 10 -3.80 -7.45 -4.60
C SER A 10 -5.27 -7.73 -4.84
N ARG A 11 -6.04 -7.84 -3.74
CA ARG A 11 -7.53 -7.86 -3.74
C ARG A 11 -8.13 -6.57 -3.20
N ASN A 12 -7.28 -5.63 -2.74
CA ASN A 12 -7.75 -4.34 -2.23
C ASN A 12 -8.06 -3.40 -3.40
N PRO A 13 -9.34 -3.01 -3.61
CA PRO A 13 -9.74 -2.20 -4.75
C PRO A 13 -9.14 -0.77 -4.72
N GLY A 14 -8.84 -0.24 -3.52
CA GLY A 14 -8.16 1.05 -3.37
C GLY A 14 -6.74 0.99 -3.90
N LYS A 15 -5.96 -0.01 -3.49
CA LYS A 15 -4.59 -0.23 -3.97
C LYS A 15 -4.54 -0.46 -5.49
N ILE A 16 -5.47 -1.28 -6.00
CA ILE A 16 -5.56 -1.58 -7.44
C ILE A 16 -5.77 -0.29 -8.23
N ARG A 17 -6.77 0.53 -7.87
CA ARG A 17 -7.05 1.79 -8.56
C ARG A 17 -5.85 2.75 -8.56
N GLU A 18 -5.14 2.87 -7.44
CA GLU A 18 -3.95 3.73 -7.35
C GLU A 18 -2.82 3.21 -8.24
N LEU A 19 -2.54 1.91 -8.22
CA LEU A 19 -1.50 1.30 -9.07
C LEU A 19 -1.86 1.41 -10.56
N GLU A 20 -3.10 1.15 -10.94
CA GLU A 20 -3.60 1.31 -12.32
C GLU A 20 -3.39 2.74 -12.83
N ALA A 21 -3.82 3.73 -12.04
CA ALA A 21 -3.68 5.14 -12.41
C ALA A 21 -2.22 5.56 -12.64
N ILE A 22 -1.30 5.05 -11.83
CA ILE A 22 0.12 5.40 -11.93
C ILE A 22 0.86 4.58 -13.02
N LEU A 23 0.40 3.37 -13.33
CA LEU A 23 0.98 2.50 -14.36
C LEU A 23 0.37 2.70 -15.76
N GLN A 24 -0.66 3.50 -15.89
CA GLN A 24 -1.44 3.70 -17.13
C GLN A 24 -0.58 3.96 -18.37
N ASP A 25 0.51 4.74 -18.25
CA ASP A 25 1.35 5.16 -19.37
C ASP A 25 2.56 4.22 -19.62
N THR A 26 2.62 3.07 -18.96
CA THR A 26 3.81 2.17 -19.06
C THR A 26 3.74 1.22 -20.24
N GLY A 27 2.59 1.09 -20.91
CA GLY A 27 2.36 0.12 -22.00
C GLY A 27 2.36 -1.35 -21.53
N VAL A 28 2.24 -1.59 -20.21
CA VAL A 28 2.14 -2.93 -19.63
C VAL A 28 0.67 -3.32 -19.53
N GLN A 29 0.33 -4.54 -19.93
CA GLN A 29 -0.99 -5.10 -19.70
C GLN A 29 -1.12 -5.54 -18.24
N LEU A 30 -1.99 -4.88 -17.48
CA LEU A 30 -2.28 -5.25 -16.10
C LEU A 30 -3.32 -6.37 -16.06
N LEU A 31 -3.00 -7.43 -15.33
CA LEU A 31 -3.90 -8.54 -15.01
C LEU A 31 -4.24 -8.47 -13.52
N SER A 32 -5.46 -8.82 -13.17
CA SER A 32 -5.91 -8.87 -11.79
C SER A 32 -5.92 -10.30 -11.24
N LEU A 33 -6.00 -10.46 -9.92
CA LEU A 33 -6.20 -11.79 -9.32
C LEU A 33 -7.56 -12.41 -9.70
N ALA A 34 -8.52 -11.61 -10.17
CA ALA A 34 -9.80 -12.12 -10.67
C ALA A 34 -9.65 -12.90 -11.98
N ASP A 35 -8.60 -12.64 -12.75
CA ASP A 35 -8.28 -13.41 -13.97
C ASP A 35 -7.74 -14.81 -13.64
N PHE A 36 -7.45 -15.08 -12.37
CA PHE A 36 -6.90 -16.33 -11.86
C PHE A 36 -7.75 -16.87 -10.69
N PRO A 37 -9.00 -17.30 -10.93
CA PRO A 37 -9.95 -17.64 -9.87
C PRO A 37 -9.55 -18.85 -9.00
N LEU A 38 -8.60 -19.67 -9.46
CA LEU A 38 -8.10 -20.83 -8.72
C LEU A 38 -6.90 -20.51 -7.82
N LEU A 39 -6.42 -19.26 -7.81
CA LEU A 39 -5.32 -18.87 -6.93
C LEU A 39 -5.76 -18.93 -5.46
N PRO A 40 -5.00 -19.66 -4.61
CA PRO A 40 -5.25 -19.65 -3.18
C PRO A 40 -5.00 -18.25 -2.59
N GLU A 41 -5.54 -18.01 -1.41
CA GLU A 41 -5.15 -16.86 -0.63
C GLU A 41 -3.70 -17.02 -0.18
N ILE A 42 -2.88 -15.98 -0.40
CA ILE A 42 -1.48 -15.96 0.02
C ILE A 42 -1.42 -15.34 1.42
N PRO A 43 -0.98 -16.09 2.45
CA PRO A 43 -0.90 -15.57 3.80
C PRO A 43 0.10 -14.39 3.93
N GLU A 44 -0.28 -13.38 4.72
CA GLU A 44 0.57 -12.24 5.09
C GLU A 44 1.00 -12.40 6.56
N GLU A 45 1.95 -13.32 6.79
CA GLU A 45 2.45 -13.69 8.13
C GLU A 45 3.85 -13.11 8.42
N GLY A 46 4.40 -12.34 7.49
CA GLY A 46 5.70 -11.70 7.65
C GLY A 46 5.70 -10.65 8.76
N ALA A 47 6.85 -10.47 9.41
CA ALA A 47 7.06 -9.45 10.44
C ALA A 47 7.19 -8.03 9.85
N THR A 48 7.44 -7.91 8.55
CA THR A 48 7.65 -6.65 7.85
C THR A 48 6.82 -6.56 6.57
N PHE A 49 6.52 -5.33 6.16
CA PHE A 49 5.88 -5.08 4.85
C PHE A 49 6.69 -5.67 3.69
N ALA A 50 8.03 -5.58 3.76
CA ALA A 50 8.91 -6.11 2.72
C ALA A 50 8.83 -7.63 2.57
N GLU A 51 8.73 -8.37 3.69
CA GLU A 51 8.54 -9.81 3.68
C GLU A 51 7.19 -10.20 3.08
N ASN A 52 6.11 -9.54 3.50
CA ASN A 52 4.76 -9.80 2.98
C ASN A 52 4.67 -9.51 1.48
N ALA A 53 5.17 -8.35 1.03
CA ALA A 53 5.18 -8.00 -0.38
C ALA A 53 5.98 -9.03 -1.22
N ALA A 54 7.17 -9.41 -0.77
CA ALA A 54 8.02 -10.40 -1.45
C ALA A 54 7.36 -11.78 -1.53
N THR A 55 6.83 -12.28 -0.41
CA THR A 55 6.14 -13.57 -0.34
C THR A 55 4.97 -13.61 -1.31
N LYS A 56 4.15 -12.57 -1.32
CA LYS A 56 3.00 -12.44 -2.21
C LYS A 56 3.41 -12.39 -3.67
N ALA A 57 4.38 -11.55 -4.04
CA ALA A 57 4.85 -11.43 -5.43
C ALA A 57 5.41 -12.75 -5.95
N LEU A 58 6.28 -13.41 -5.19
CA LEU A 58 6.89 -14.70 -5.56
C LEU A 58 5.85 -15.80 -5.72
N ALA A 59 4.89 -15.90 -4.80
CA ALA A 59 3.84 -16.91 -4.87
C ALA A 59 2.94 -16.71 -6.09
N VAL A 60 2.47 -15.48 -6.32
CA VAL A 60 1.61 -15.17 -7.47
C VAL A 60 2.36 -15.36 -8.78
N ALA A 61 3.62 -14.91 -8.88
CA ALA A 61 4.40 -15.09 -10.10
C ALA A 61 4.57 -16.56 -10.49
N ARG A 62 4.88 -17.42 -9.52
CA ARG A 62 5.01 -18.87 -9.74
C ARG A 62 3.70 -19.52 -10.13
N LEU A 63 2.61 -19.19 -9.45
CA LEU A 63 1.31 -19.83 -9.67
C LEU A 63 0.65 -19.38 -10.98
N THR A 64 0.87 -18.15 -11.43
CA THR A 64 0.30 -17.61 -12.68
C THR A 64 1.20 -17.78 -13.89
N ASN A 65 2.47 -18.11 -13.67
CA ASN A 65 3.51 -18.11 -14.70
C ASN A 65 3.66 -16.74 -15.42
N HIS A 66 3.38 -15.65 -14.70
CA HIS A 66 3.55 -14.26 -15.16
C HIS A 66 4.35 -13.47 -14.13
N PRO A 67 5.07 -12.40 -14.53
CA PRO A 67 5.57 -11.43 -13.57
C PRO A 67 4.43 -10.92 -12.69
N ALA A 68 4.67 -10.77 -11.40
CA ALA A 68 3.68 -10.29 -10.44
C ALA A 68 4.21 -9.14 -9.60
N LEU A 69 3.40 -8.10 -9.42
CA LEU A 69 3.66 -6.95 -8.57
C LEU A 69 2.76 -7.05 -7.33
N ALA A 70 3.36 -7.10 -6.17
CA ALA A 70 2.67 -7.04 -4.88
C ALA A 70 2.99 -5.74 -4.15
N ASP A 71 2.03 -5.27 -3.40
CA ASP A 71 2.12 -4.16 -2.47
C ASP A 71 1.79 -4.68 -1.07
N ASP A 72 2.66 -4.41 -0.11
CA ASP A 72 2.27 -4.41 1.29
C ASP A 72 2.56 -3.05 1.90
N SER A 73 1.57 -2.49 2.60
CA SER A 73 1.60 -1.10 3.03
C SER A 73 0.73 -0.88 4.25
N GLY A 74 1.10 0.11 5.04
CA GLY A 74 0.35 0.48 6.23
C GLY A 74 0.82 1.77 6.85
N LEU A 75 0.20 2.09 7.98
CA LEU A 75 0.48 3.26 8.80
C LEU A 75 1.42 2.86 9.95
N MET A 76 2.41 3.69 10.20
CA MET A 76 3.27 3.60 11.38
C MET A 76 3.17 4.88 12.18
N VAL A 77 2.88 4.81 13.47
CA VAL A 77 2.74 5.95 14.37
C VAL A 77 3.82 5.90 15.44
N GLU A 78 4.56 6.98 15.59
CA GLU A 78 5.75 7.05 16.46
C GLU A 78 5.40 6.85 17.93
N ALA A 79 4.37 7.55 18.42
CA ALA A 79 3.89 7.44 19.79
C ALA A 79 3.40 6.03 20.18
N LEU A 80 3.13 5.17 19.18
CA LEU A 80 2.68 3.78 19.37
C LEU A 80 3.79 2.77 19.02
N GLY A 81 5.05 3.19 19.00
CA GLY A 81 6.17 2.31 18.66
C GLY A 81 6.11 1.71 17.25
N GLY A 82 5.46 2.39 16.32
CA GLY A 82 5.28 1.95 14.94
C GLY A 82 3.98 1.17 14.67
N ALA A 83 3.14 0.94 15.69
CA ALA A 83 1.81 0.40 15.44
C ALA A 83 0.94 1.42 14.65
N PRO A 84 -0.02 0.94 13.85
CA PRO A 84 -0.46 -0.44 13.59
C PRO A 84 0.51 -1.29 12.74
N GLY A 85 1.42 -0.71 11.95
CA GLY A 85 2.39 -1.46 11.15
C GLY A 85 1.72 -2.46 10.20
N VAL A 86 2.24 -3.68 10.10
CA VAL A 86 1.70 -4.76 9.24
C VAL A 86 0.26 -5.18 9.60
N PHE A 87 -0.25 -4.73 10.74
CA PHE A 87 -1.62 -4.96 11.16
C PHE A 87 -2.60 -3.86 10.73
N SER A 88 -2.18 -2.89 9.90
CA SER A 88 -2.97 -1.71 9.55
C SER A 88 -4.39 -2.06 9.05
N ALA A 89 -4.55 -3.05 8.20
CA ALA A 89 -5.86 -3.46 7.68
C ALA A 89 -6.76 -4.20 8.70
N ARG A 90 -6.18 -4.68 9.81
CA ARG A 90 -6.87 -5.48 10.84
C ARG A 90 -6.54 -5.01 12.26
N TYR A 91 -6.27 -3.73 12.42
CA TYR A 91 -5.81 -3.15 13.67
C TYR A 91 -6.87 -3.19 14.77
N ALA A 92 -8.10 -2.87 14.43
CA ALA A 92 -9.24 -3.06 15.30
C ALA A 92 -9.79 -4.50 15.19
N LYS A 93 -10.46 -4.95 16.25
CA LYS A 93 -11.40 -6.07 16.12
C LYS A 93 -12.71 -5.50 15.60
N ALA A 94 -13.40 -6.24 14.74
CA ALA A 94 -14.75 -5.84 14.29
C ALA A 94 -15.64 -5.53 15.50
N ARG A 95 -16.17 -4.32 15.57
CA ARG A 95 -16.93 -3.83 16.75
C ARG A 95 -18.41 -4.17 16.66
N THR A 96 -18.95 -4.39 15.47
CA THR A 96 -20.40 -4.41 15.23
C THR A 96 -20.93 -5.61 14.46
N ALA A 97 -20.07 -6.42 13.82
CA ALA A 97 -20.50 -7.59 13.04
C ALA A 97 -19.40 -8.66 12.98
N PRO A 98 -19.76 -9.94 12.75
CA PRO A 98 -18.78 -10.97 12.39
C PRO A 98 -18.13 -10.60 11.05
N GLY A 99 -16.81 -10.46 11.03
CA GLY A 99 -16.05 -10.12 9.82
C GLY A 99 -14.80 -9.30 10.12
N PRO A 100 -14.04 -8.89 9.09
CA PRO A 100 -12.91 -8.00 9.24
C PRO A 100 -13.38 -6.60 9.69
N PRO A 101 -12.54 -5.85 10.44
CA PRO A 101 -12.86 -4.49 10.82
C PRO A 101 -12.95 -3.59 9.58
N THR A 102 -13.81 -2.57 9.67
CA THR A 102 -13.86 -1.49 8.68
C THR A 102 -12.70 -0.52 8.86
N ASP A 103 -12.46 0.32 7.85
CA ASP A 103 -11.49 1.42 7.97
C ASP A 103 -11.83 2.34 9.17
N ALA A 104 -13.14 2.59 9.39
CA ALA A 104 -13.62 3.38 10.52
C ALA A 104 -13.32 2.71 11.88
N ASP A 105 -13.43 1.41 11.99
CA ASP A 105 -13.02 0.68 13.20
C ASP A 105 -11.52 0.83 13.47
N ASN A 106 -10.70 0.72 12.41
CA ASN A 106 -9.26 0.80 12.51
C ASN A 106 -8.77 2.19 12.93
N TRP A 107 -9.22 3.27 12.25
CA TRP A 107 -8.81 4.61 12.67
C TRP A 107 -9.52 5.07 13.97
N GLY A 108 -10.71 4.58 14.28
CA GLY A 108 -11.36 4.83 15.56
C GLY A 108 -10.54 4.29 16.73
N LYS A 109 -10.06 3.04 16.63
CA LYS A 109 -9.13 2.47 17.62
C LYS A 109 -7.85 3.29 17.73
N LEU A 110 -7.26 3.69 16.59
CA LEU A 110 -6.06 4.51 16.58
C LEU A 110 -6.25 5.83 17.33
N LEU A 111 -7.36 6.52 17.08
CA LEU A 111 -7.69 7.79 17.78
C LEU A 111 -7.91 7.58 19.27
N ASP A 112 -8.56 6.49 19.67
CA ASP A 112 -8.75 6.13 21.08
C ASP A 112 -7.40 5.93 21.80
N GLU A 113 -6.44 5.26 21.16
CA GLU A 113 -5.09 5.05 21.72
C GLU A 113 -4.27 6.34 21.79
N LEU A 114 -4.49 7.27 20.88
CA LEU A 114 -3.81 8.55 20.82
C LEU A 114 -4.52 9.69 21.60
N LYS A 115 -5.64 9.42 22.28
CA LYS A 115 -6.47 10.48 22.92
C LYS A 115 -5.73 11.40 23.86
N ASN A 116 -4.70 10.89 24.55
CA ASN A 116 -3.89 11.65 25.51
C ASN A 116 -2.53 12.09 24.93
N VAL A 117 -2.25 11.82 23.64
CA VAL A 117 -1.01 12.20 22.96
C VAL A 117 -1.19 13.59 22.35
N PRO A 118 -0.34 14.57 22.72
CA PRO A 118 -0.43 15.92 22.16
C PRO A 118 -0.07 15.95 20.67
N LEU A 119 -0.55 16.96 19.94
CA LEU A 119 -0.38 17.06 18.48
C LEU A 119 1.09 16.95 18.04
N GLY A 120 2.01 17.55 18.78
CA GLY A 120 3.45 17.52 18.46
C GLY A 120 4.11 16.14 18.58
N GLU A 121 3.43 15.17 19.19
CA GLU A 121 3.92 13.80 19.38
C GLU A 121 3.14 12.76 18.55
N ARG A 122 2.23 13.22 17.67
CA ARG A 122 1.39 12.35 16.83
C ARG A 122 2.01 12.08 15.45
N GLY A 123 3.35 12.18 15.35
CA GLY A 123 4.09 11.89 14.12
C GLY A 123 3.77 10.49 13.58
N ALA A 124 3.55 10.41 12.27
CA ALA A 124 3.19 9.17 11.61
C ALA A 124 3.74 9.14 10.18
N ARG A 125 3.82 7.95 9.61
CA ARG A 125 4.12 7.77 8.20
C ARG A 125 3.33 6.62 7.62
N PHE A 126 2.84 6.82 6.42
CA PHE A 126 2.48 5.70 5.57
C PHE A 126 3.73 5.09 4.94
N VAL A 127 3.77 3.79 4.86
CA VAL A 127 4.84 3.01 4.24
C VAL A 127 4.25 2.11 3.17
N CYS A 128 4.90 2.04 2.01
CA CYS A 128 4.60 1.07 0.96
C CYS A 128 5.87 0.33 0.57
N GLU A 129 5.83 -0.98 0.63
CA GLU A 129 6.81 -1.88 0.04
C GLU A 129 6.21 -2.51 -1.22
N LEU A 130 6.84 -2.24 -2.34
CA LEU A 130 6.53 -2.90 -3.61
C LEU A 130 7.53 -4.03 -3.84
N ALA A 131 7.04 -5.17 -4.29
CA ALA A 131 7.86 -6.27 -4.74
C ALA A 131 7.35 -6.76 -6.09
N MET A 132 8.23 -6.82 -7.09
CA MET A 132 7.96 -7.50 -8.35
C MET A 132 8.78 -8.79 -8.41
N ALA A 133 8.11 -9.90 -8.68
CA ALA A 133 8.75 -11.18 -8.88
C ALA A 133 8.50 -11.70 -10.30
N THR A 134 9.48 -12.42 -10.85
CA THR A 134 9.33 -13.20 -12.07
C THR A 134 9.10 -14.67 -11.75
N PRO A 135 8.52 -15.49 -12.66
CA PRO A 135 8.28 -16.91 -12.42
C PRO A 135 9.54 -17.71 -12.07
N ASP A 136 10.70 -17.30 -12.58
CA ASP A 136 12.01 -17.89 -12.27
C ASP A 136 12.60 -17.45 -10.92
N GLY A 137 11.89 -16.60 -10.18
CA GLY A 137 12.21 -16.24 -8.79
C GLY A 137 13.09 -15.00 -8.64
N ARG A 138 13.37 -14.24 -9.70
CA ARG A 138 14.01 -12.92 -9.56
C ARG A 138 13.07 -11.97 -8.86
N LEU A 139 13.61 -11.14 -7.98
CA LEU A 139 12.84 -10.24 -7.12
C LEU A 139 13.44 -8.83 -7.16
N LEU A 140 12.60 -7.85 -7.47
CA LEU A 140 12.88 -6.43 -7.35
C LEU A 140 12.02 -5.84 -6.24
N ARG A 141 12.56 -4.88 -5.50
CA ARG A 141 11.87 -4.20 -4.40
C ARG A 141 12.03 -2.70 -4.51
N ALA A 142 11.00 -1.97 -4.14
CA ALA A 142 11.04 -0.53 -3.99
C ALA A 142 10.21 -0.12 -2.78
N ARG A 143 10.62 0.94 -2.11
CA ARG A 143 9.96 1.48 -0.92
C ARG A 143 9.62 2.93 -1.13
N GLY A 144 8.47 3.35 -0.63
CA GLY A 144 8.08 4.75 -0.53
C GLY A 144 7.41 5.03 0.82
N GLU A 145 7.61 6.25 1.30
CA GLU A 145 7.06 6.71 2.56
C GLU A 145 6.41 8.09 2.36
N CYS A 146 5.33 8.33 3.07
CA CYS A 146 4.71 9.65 3.16
C CYS A 146 4.59 10.03 4.63
N ALA A 147 5.33 11.05 5.06
CA ALA A 147 5.29 11.55 6.43
C ALA A 147 4.07 12.44 6.66
N GLY A 148 3.55 12.43 7.88
CA GLY A 148 2.41 13.21 8.29
C GLY A 148 2.18 13.16 9.80
N VAL A 149 1.00 13.56 10.22
CA VAL A 149 0.59 13.62 11.62
C VAL A 149 -0.82 13.05 11.76
N ILE A 150 -1.11 12.33 12.83
CA ILE A 150 -2.47 11.87 13.09
C ILE A 150 -3.33 13.01 13.65
N ALA A 151 -4.37 13.38 12.93
CA ALA A 151 -5.35 14.38 13.36
C ALA A 151 -6.13 13.91 14.60
N PHE A 152 -6.82 14.81 15.26
CA PHE A 152 -7.67 14.47 16.43
C PHE A 152 -9.00 13.84 16.02
N GLU A 153 -9.49 14.15 14.82
CA GLU A 153 -10.76 13.70 14.28
C GLU A 153 -10.65 13.44 12.77
N PRO A 154 -11.49 12.56 12.20
CA PRO A 154 -11.48 12.30 10.78
C PRO A 154 -12.03 13.49 9.98
N GLN A 155 -11.42 13.78 8.82
CA GLN A 155 -11.85 14.82 7.89
C GLN A 155 -11.69 14.32 6.46
N GLY A 156 -12.65 14.67 5.59
CA GLY A 156 -12.70 14.21 4.20
C GLY A 156 -13.32 12.81 4.05
N ASP A 157 -13.70 12.50 2.83
CA ASP A 157 -14.48 11.32 2.47
C ASP A 157 -13.88 10.55 1.28
N THR A 158 -12.73 11.00 0.76
CA THR A 158 -12.04 10.32 -0.33
C THR A 158 -10.97 9.35 0.17
N GLY A 159 -10.52 8.44 -0.68
CA GLY A 159 -9.47 7.49 -0.36
C GLY A 159 -9.96 6.26 0.39
N PHE A 160 -9.13 5.69 1.26
CA PHE A 160 -9.40 4.49 2.07
C PHE A 160 -8.44 4.37 3.25
N GLY A 161 -8.69 3.41 4.14
CA GLY A 161 -7.83 3.16 5.29
C GLY A 161 -7.81 4.34 6.27
N TYR A 162 -6.63 4.82 6.58
CA TYR A 162 -6.39 5.91 7.54
C TYR A 162 -6.35 7.31 6.91
N ASP A 163 -6.68 7.46 5.62
CA ASP A 163 -6.65 8.74 4.92
C ASP A 163 -7.43 9.87 5.64
N PRO A 164 -8.61 9.61 6.24
CA PRO A 164 -9.36 10.65 6.94
C PRO A 164 -8.68 11.22 8.19
N VAL A 165 -7.79 10.46 8.81
CA VAL A 165 -7.09 10.87 10.04
C VAL A 165 -5.61 11.19 9.81
N PHE A 166 -5.11 11.03 8.60
CA PHE A 166 -3.72 11.29 8.24
C PHE A 166 -3.56 12.71 7.68
N TRP A 167 -3.10 13.63 8.53
CA TRP A 167 -2.85 15.03 8.18
C TRP A 167 -1.51 15.17 7.47
N VAL A 168 -1.52 15.88 6.34
CA VAL A 168 -0.32 16.22 5.54
C VAL A 168 -0.01 17.71 5.74
N PRO A 169 1.02 18.04 6.55
CA PRO A 169 1.30 19.42 6.95
C PRO A 169 1.51 20.39 5.78
N GLU A 170 2.19 19.94 4.72
CA GLU A 170 2.49 20.76 3.52
C GLU A 170 1.22 21.26 2.81
N TYR A 171 0.13 20.52 2.94
CA TYR A 171 -1.16 20.84 2.30
C TYR A 171 -2.19 21.39 3.29
N ALA A 172 -1.87 21.41 4.58
CA ALA A 172 -2.81 21.79 5.66
C ALA A 172 -4.17 21.04 5.53
N ALA A 173 -4.14 19.76 5.19
CA ALA A 173 -5.32 18.92 4.94
C ALA A 173 -5.04 17.46 5.27
N THR A 174 -6.08 16.67 5.51
CA THR A 174 -5.94 15.22 5.58
C THR A 174 -5.76 14.61 4.18
N MET A 175 -5.19 13.43 4.11
CA MET A 175 -5.02 12.72 2.84
C MET A 175 -6.38 12.50 2.13
N ALA A 176 -7.47 12.32 2.89
CA ALA A 176 -8.81 12.18 2.36
C ALA A 176 -9.40 13.49 1.79
N GLN A 177 -8.87 14.64 2.14
CA GLN A 177 -9.29 15.95 1.61
C GLN A 177 -8.54 16.33 0.34
N LEU A 178 -7.36 15.74 0.07
CA LEU A 178 -6.49 16.13 -1.04
C LEU A 178 -6.97 15.64 -2.41
N GLY A 179 -7.80 14.61 -2.43
CA GLY A 179 -8.26 13.99 -3.68
C GLY A 179 -7.20 13.16 -4.40
N PRO A 180 -7.62 12.42 -5.44
CA PRO A 180 -6.76 11.42 -6.07
C PRO A 180 -5.58 12.02 -6.85
N GLU A 181 -5.73 13.19 -7.45
CA GLU A 181 -4.67 13.81 -8.26
C GLU A 181 -3.42 14.16 -7.42
N ILE A 182 -3.63 14.72 -6.23
CA ILE A 182 -2.54 15.06 -5.32
C ILE A 182 -2.02 13.79 -4.67
N LYS A 183 -2.91 12.92 -4.18
CA LYS A 183 -2.54 11.65 -3.54
C LYS A 183 -1.65 10.79 -4.45
N ASN A 184 -1.95 10.70 -5.74
CA ASN A 184 -1.17 9.93 -6.71
C ASN A 184 0.22 10.54 -7.00
N LYS A 185 0.54 11.72 -6.48
CA LYS A 185 1.86 12.35 -6.58
C LYS A 185 2.68 12.20 -5.30
N ILE A 186 2.03 12.34 -4.13
CA ILE A 186 2.73 12.46 -2.85
C ILE A 186 2.67 11.19 -1.99
N SER A 187 1.74 10.28 -2.27
CA SER A 187 1.52 9.12 -1.41
C SER A 187 2.74 8.18 -1.37
N HIS A 188 2.86 7.44 -0.29
CA HIS A 188 3.82 6.36 -0.12
C HIS A 188 3.86 5.40 -1.33
N ARG A 189 2.69 5.06 -1.90
CA ARG A 189 2.58 4.18 -3.08
C ARG A 189 3.09 4.86 -4.34
N ALA A 190 2.80 6.14 -4.53
CA ALA A 190 3.32 6.92 -5.65
C ALA A 190 4.85 6.99 -5.62
N GLN A 191 5.43 7.23 -4.44
CA GLN A 191 6.88 7.28 -4.24
C GLN A 191 7.53 5.91 -4.43
N ALA A 192 6.95 4.83 -3.88
CA ALA A 192 7.44 3.47 -4.09
C ALA A 192 7.44 3.10 -5.58
N LEU A 193 6.40 3.50 -6.31
CA LEU A 193 6.30 3.19 -7.73
C LEU A 193 7.23 4.04 -8.59
N ALA A 194 7.49 5.29 -8.22
CA ALA A 194 8.51 6.11 -8.87
C ALA A 194 9.90 5.45 -8.72
N ALA A 195 10.29 5.08 -7.49
CA ALA A 195 11.52 4.36 -7.24
C ALA A 195 11.59 3.01 -7.99
N PHE A 196 10.47 2.31 -8.13
CA PHE A 196 10.37 1.07 -8.89
C PHE A 196 10.61 1.27 -10.40
N LYS A 197 10.05 2.35 -10.97
CA LYS A 197 10.26 2.71 -12.39
C LYS A 197 11.73 3.02 -12.67
N ASP A 198 12.40 3.73 -11.76
CA ASP A 198 13.83 4.04 -11.88
C ASP A 198 14.69 2.76 -11.88
N LEU A 199 14.38 1.79 -11.00
CA LEU A 199 15.04 0.48 -10.97
C LEU A 199 14.82 -0.30 -12.27
N LEU A 200 13.62 -0.30 -12.83
CA LEU A 200 13.33 -0.97 -14.09
C LEU A 200 14.08 -0.33 -15.27
N SER A 201 14.21 0.99 -15.27
CA SER A 201 14.96 1.72 -16.31
C SER A 201 16.45 1.39 -16.23
N ALA A 202 17.04 1.45 -15.03
CA ALA A 202 18.46 1.13 -14.82
C ALA A 202 18.81 -0.31 -15.24
N LEU A 203 17.89 -1.28 -15.03
CA LEU A 203 18.09 -2.65 -15.49
C LEU A 203 18.03 -2.80 -17.00
N LYS A 204 17.21 -2.01 -17.69
CA LYS A 204 17.16 -2.02 -19.17
C LYS A 204 18.44 -1.42 -19.75
N ASP A 205 18.97 -0.35 -19.15
CA ASP A 205 20.18 0.33 -19.60
C ASP A 205 21.45 -0.47 -19.31
N GLY A 206 21.46 -1.27 -18.24
CA GLY A 206 22.59 -2.17 -17.90
C GLY A 206 22.62 -3.49 -18.67
N LEU A 207 21.61 -3.78 -19.50
CA LEU A 207 21.51 -4.95 -20.36
C LEU A 207 21.86 -4.64 -21.83
N ASN A 208 22.18 -3.39 -22.16
CA ASN A 208 22.72 -2.93 -23.45
C ASN A 208 24.23 -2.69 -23.34
#